data_a88322595c14bc3a6bdecaa662647373
#
_entry.id   a88322595c14bc3a6bdecaa662647373
#
_cell.length_a   1.000
_cell.length_b   1.000
_cell.length_c   1.000
_cell.angle_alpha   90.00
_cell.angle_beta   90.00
_cell.angle_gamma   90.00
#
_symmetry.space_group_name_H-M   'P 1'
#
loop_
_entity.id
_entity.type
_entity.pdbx_description
1 polymer ?
#
loop_
_entity_poly.entity_id
_entity_poly.type
_entity_poly.pdbx_seq_one_letter_code
_entity_poly.pdbx_strand_id
1 'polypeptide(L)'
;QSVLDCIRKRHHYATTGGAHGRPLVTLSAEFSEPATLYHDDPQHGQVTGQSATSAIMGDIVHLPDGEMTLHAEMRCSAPIERVDIFSGLDLVETVRPYRQDELGSRIRVVWQGAEYRGRFRQVIWDGSAFLSDNEIISATPINFFNKDKTLEKTASNELHWKALTTGNI
;
A
#
# COMPACT_ATOMS: atom_id res chain seq x y z
N GLN A 1 24.13 -1.55 14.20
CA GLN A 1 23.59 -2.85 13.76
C GLN A 1 24.10 -3.16 12.37
N SER A 2 24.48 -4.42 12.10
CA SER A 2 24.85 -4.82 10.75
C SER A 2 23.56 -5.02 9.91
N VAL A 3 23.68 -4.92 8.59
CA VAL A 3 22.57 -5.20 7.67
C VAL A 3 22.03 -6.62 7.86
N LEU A 4 22.92 -7.58 8.12
CA LEU A 4 22.55 -8.97 8.38
C LEU A 4 21.73 -9.12 9.66
N ASP A 5 22.04 -8.36 10.70
CA ASP A 5 21.26 -8.39 11.95
C ASP A 5 19.85 -7.82 11.72
N CYS A 6 19.74 -6.74 10.95
CA CYS A 6 18.43 -6.18 10.58
C CYS A 6 17.59 -7.19 9.77
N ILE A 7 18.20 -7.91 8.83
CA ILE A 7 17.50 -8.93 8.05
C ILE A 7 17.04 -10.09 8.95
N ARG A 8 17.93 -10.61 9.82
CA ARG A 8 17.60 -11.69 10.74
C ARG A 8 16.49 -11.33 11.72
N LYS A 9 16.50 -10.11 12.20
CA LYS A 9 15.47 -9.57 13.12
C LYS A 9 14.24 -9.01 12.40
N ARG A 10 14.17 -9.14 11.06
CA ARG A 10 13.04 -8.63 10.26
C ARG A 10 12.81 -7.12 10.38
N HIS A 11 13.80 -6.38 10.90
CA HIS A 11 13.77 -4.92 11.03
C HIS A 11 14.03 -4.25 9.68
N HIS A 12 13.20 -4.56 8.71
CA HIS A 12 13.27 -4.01 7.35
C HIS A 12 11.91 -4.03 6.67
N TYR A 13 11.76 -3.19 5.67
CA TYR A 13 10.60 -3.15 4.79
C TYR A 13 11.06 -2.90 3.37
N ALA A 14 10.19 -3.15 2.40
CA ALA A 14 10.46 -2.93 1.00
C ALA A 14 9.68 -1.73 0.47
N THR A 15 10.28 -1.00 -0.47
CA THR A 15 9.61 0.07 -1.21
C THR A 15 9.76 -0.17 -2.70
N THR A 16 8.69 0.09 -3.45
CA THR A 16 8.71 0.08 -4.92
C THR A 16 8.83 1.50 -5.48
N GLY A 17 9.15 2.47 -4.63
CA GLY A 17 9.21 3.87 -4.97
C GLY A 17 10.23 4.16 -6.07
N GLY A 18 9.74 4.53 -7.25
CA GLY A 18 10.50 5.12 -8.33
C GLY A 18 10.54 6.64 -8.20
N ALA A 19 10.09 7.35 -9.24
CA ALA A 19 10.02 8.81 -9.29
C ALA A 19 9.03 9.45 -8.28
N HIS A 20 8.17 8.66 -7.68
CA HIS A 20 7.08 9.13 -6.80
C HIS A 20 7.43 9.14 -5.30
N GLY A 21 8.68 8.95 -4.96
CA GLY A 21 9.14 9.00 -3.58
C GLY A 21 9.21 7.61 -2.91
N ARG A 22 9.99 7.55 -1.85
CA ARG A 22 10.15 6.36 -1.03
C ARG A 22 9.63 6.67 0.36
N PRO A 23 8.58 5.98 0.84
CA PRO A 23 8.11 6.20 2.20
C PRO A 23 9.14 5.74 3.22
N LEU A 24 9.35 6.54 4.24
CA LEU A 24 9.98 6.12 5.48
C LEU A 24 8.85 5.65 6.40
N VAL A 25 8.98 4.43 6.90
CA VAL A 25 7.96 3.80 7.74
C VAL A 25 8.57 3.45 9.08
N THR A 26 7.94 3.90 10.14
CA THR A 26 8.21 3.47 11.51
C THR A 26 6.95 2.80 12.04
N LEU A 27 7.09 1.59 12.56
CA LEU A 27 6.01 0.82 13.14
C LEU A 27 6.41 0.36 14.54
N SER A 28 5.53 0.61 15.51
CA SER A 28 5.66 0.10 16.87
C SER A 28 4.31 -0.32 17.40
N ALA A 29 4.34 -1.16 18.43
CA ALA A 29 3.14 -1.60 19.14
C ALA A 29 3.32 -1.39 20.65
N GLU A 30 2.24 -1.04 21.32
CA GLU A 30 2.13 -1.02 22.78
C GLU A 30 1.08 -2.04 23.22
N PHE A 31 1.34 -2.70 24.34
CA PHE A 31 0.47 -3.75 24.88
C PHE A 31 -0.13 -3.30 26.19
N SER A 32 -1.42 -3.59 26.39
CA SER A 32 -2.11 -3.32 27.65
C SER A 32 -1.60 -4.19 28.80
N GLU A 33 -1.11 -5.39 28.47
CA GLU A 33 -0.53 -6.37 29.39
C GLU A 33 0.86 -6.79 28.92
N PRO A 34 1.74 -7.23 29.82
CA PRO A 34 3.07 -7.69 29.42
C PRO A 34 3.02 -8.87 28.47
N ALA A 35 3.65 -8.72 27.32
CA ALA A 35 3.81 -9.74 26.30
C ALA A 35 5.17 -10.41 26.40
N THR A 36 5.31 -11.57 25.75
CA THR A 36 6.62 -12.21 25.57
C THR A 36 7.16 -11.83 24.19
N LEU A 37 8.29 -11.14 24.17
CA LEU A 37 8.97 -10.69 22.97
C LEU A 37 10.14 -11.60 22.66
N TYR A 38 10.29 -12.00 21.38
CA TYR A 38 11.36 -12.81 20.85
C TYR A 38 12.10 -12.04 19.74
N HIS A 39 13.42 -11.98 19.84
CA HIS A 39 14.25 -11.38 18.80
C HIS A 39 14.55 -12.35 17.65
N ASP A 40 14.62 -13.64 17.95
CA ASP A 40 14.78 -14.72 16.99
C ASP A 40 13.51 -15.58 16.96
N ASP A 41 13.29 -16.30 15.87
CA ASP A 41 12.10 -17.11 15.70
C ASP A 41 12.12 -18.33 16.65
N PRO A 42 11.15 -18.42 17.58
CA PRO A 42 11.10 -19.51 18.55
C PRO A 42 10.83 -20.89 17.92
N GLN A 43 10.43 -20.95 16.67
CA GLN A 43 10.28 -22.21 15.91
C GLN A 43 11.63 -22.75 15.42
N HIS A 44 12.67 -21.94 15.40
CA HIS A 44 13.98 -22.30 14.86
C HIS A 44 15.09 -22.34 15.92
N GLY A 45 14.79 -22.82 17.11
CA GLY A 45 15.78 -23.01 18.16
C GLY A 45 15.27 -22.74 19.57
N GLN A 46 16.15 -22.87 20.55
CA GLN A 46 15.86 -22.45 21.92
C GLN A 46 16.07 -20.93 22.04
N VAL A 47 14.96 -20.19 22.02
CA VAL A 47 14.97 -18.75 22.16
C VAL A 47 14.36 -18.36 23.50
N THR A 48 15.04 -17.53 24.24
CA THR A 48 14.50 -17.00 25.50
C THR A 48 13.66 -15.78 25.20
N GLY A 49 12.39 -15.83 25.56
CA GLY A 49 11.49 -14.67 25.51
C GLY A 49 11.80 -13.67 26.61
N GLN A 50 11.57 -12.42 26.35
CA GLN A 50 11.70 -11.32 27.29
C GLN A 50 10.33 -10.69 27.53
N SER A 51 10.02 -10.33 28.79
CA SER A 51 8.78 -9.58 29.08
C SER A 51 8.92 -8.16 28.53
N ALA A 52 7.94 -7.73 27.77
CA ALA A 52 7.88 -6.40 27.17
C ALA A 52 6.46 -5.85 27.13
N THR A 53 6.33 -4.53 27.23
CA THR A 53 5.06 -3.80 27.04
C THR A 53 4.98 -3.10 25.70
N SER A 54 6.03 -3.22 24.90
CA SER A 54 6.09 -2.66 23.54
C SER A 54 6.96 -3.49 22.63
N ALA A 55 6.76 -3.33 21.33
CA ALA A 55 7.57 -3.95 20.28
C ALA A 55 7.75 -3.00 19.10
N ILE A 56 8.73 -3.28 18.26
CA ILE A 56 8.99 -2.55 17.02
C ILE A 56 8.79 -3.46 15.82
N MET A 57 8.76 -2.86 14.64
CA MET A 57 8.66 -3.59 13.37
C MET A 57 9.67 -4.74 13.29
N GLY A 58 9.18 -5.95 13.05
CA GLY A 58 9.96 -7.17 12.89
C GLY A 58 10.05 -8.05 14.13
N ASP A 59 9.74 -7.53 15.31
CA ASP A 59 9.72 -8.34 16.53
C ASP A 59 8.62 -9.42 16.46
N ILE A 60 8.87 -10.55 17.07
CA ILE A 60 7.89 -11.62 17.27
C ILE A 60 7.36 -11.49 18.69
N VAL A 61 6.04 -11.39 18.80
CA VAL A 61 5.37 -11.17 20.07
C VAL A 61 4.36 -12.28 20.31
N HIS A 62 4.33 -12.80 21.52
CA HIS A 62 3.25 -13.62 22.04
C HIS A 62 2.50 -12.84 23.13
N LEU A 63 1.30 -12.41 22.78
CA LEU A 63 0.35 -11.74 23.66
C LEU A 63 -0.85 -12.66 23.83
N PRO A 64 -0.91 -13.45 24.92
CA PRO A 64 -2.00 -14.43 25.11
C PRO A 64 -3.34 -13.76 25.37
N ASP A 65 -3.31 -12.65 26.10
CA ASP A 65 -4.47 -11.85 26.47
C ASP A 65 -4.09 -10.36 26.41
N GLY A 66 -5.10 -9.51 26.22
CA GLY A 66 -4.90 -8.06 26.21
C GLY A 66 -5.08 -7.42 24.83
N GLU A 67 -4.96 -6.11 24.83
CA GLU A 67 -5.10 -5.28 23.64
C GLU A 67 -3.74 -4.81 23.16
N MET A 68 -3.62 -4.64 21.84
CA MET A 68 -2.45 -4.07 21.18
C MET A 68 -2.85 -2.78 20.48
N THR A 69 -2.12 -1.71 20.78
CA THR A 69 -2.21 -0.46 20.03
C THR A 69 -1.04 -0.37 19.04
N LEU A 70 -1.34 -0.26 17.77
CA LEU A 70 -0.37 -0.14 16.71
C LEU A 70 -0.12 1.34 16.36
N HIS A 71 1.14 1.77 16.40
CA HIS A 71 1.57 3.10 16.01
C HIS A 71 2.34 3.02 14.69
N ALA A 72 1.83 3.69 13.65
CA ALA A 72 2.46 3.76 12.35
C ALA A 72 2.75 5.22 12.00
N GLU A 73 4.01 5.55 11.78
CA GLU A 73 4.44 6.83 11.24
C GLU A 73 4.98 6.64 9.83
N MET A 74 4.46 7.43 8.89
CA MET A 74 4.91 7.39 7.51
C MET A 74 5.28 8.79 7.04
N ARG A 75 6.46 8.90 6.44
CA ARG A 75 6.94 10.14 5.80
C ARG A 75 7.29 9.85 4.36
N CYS A 76 6.71 10.58 3.44
CA CYS A 76 6.95 10.44 2.02
C CYS A 76 7.06 11.81 1.34
N SER A 77 7.86 11.91 0.30
CA SER A 77 7.94 13.12 -0.55
C SER A 77 6.74 13.28 -1.48
N ALA A 78 5.97 12.22 -1.68
CA ALA A 78 4.71 12.24 -2.42
C ALA A 78 3.52 12.07 -1.46
N PRO A 79 2.33 12.58 -1.81
CA PRO A 79 1.13 12.38 -1.00
C PRO A 79 0.82 10.89 -0.81
N ILE A 80 0.50 10.52 0.43
CA ILE A 80 0.06 9.17 0.78
C ILE A 80 -1.44 9.09 0.48
N GLU A 81 -1.81 8.14 -0.36
CA GLU A 81 -3.21 7.94 -0.75
C GLU A 81 -3.98 7.15 0.33
N ARG A 82 -3.37 6.07 0.80
CA ARG A 82 -3.96 5.22 1.84
C ARG A 82 -2.90 4.34 2.49
N VAL A 83 -3.29 3.80 3.63
CA VAL A 83 -2.55 2.77 4.37
C VAL A 83 -3.48 1.60 4.59
N ASP A 84 -3.17 0.45 4.04
CA ASP A 84 -3.91 -0.78 4.22
C ASP A 84 -3.21 -1.64 5.29
N ILE A 85 -3.96 -2.06 6.30
CA ILE A 85 -3.49 -2.88 7.41
C ILE A 85 -4.01 -4.30 7.21
N PHE A 86 -3.10 -5.25 7.15
CA PHE A 86 -3.43 -6.66 6.95
C PHE A 86 -3.04 -7.50 8.16
N SER A 87 -3.86 -8.50 8.46
CA SER A 87 -3.52 -9.62 9.34
C SER A 87 -3.40 -10.88 8.47
N GLY A 88 -2.17 -11.29 8.20
CA GLY A 88 -1.93 -12.31 7.19
C GLY A 88 -2.35 -11.83 5.80
N LEU A 89 -3.38 -12.45 5.22
CA LEU A 89 -3.95 -12.07 3.92
C LEU A 89 -5.25 -11.26 4.03
N ASP A 90 -5.79 -11.14 5.23
CA ASP A 90 -7.06 -10.46 5.47
C ASP A 90 -6.84 -8.97 5.69
N LEU A 91 -7.52 -8.15 4.91
CA LEU A 91 -7.53 -6.70 5.10
C LEU A 91 -8.35 -6.36 6.36
N VAL A 92 -7.66 -5.83 7.37
CA VAL A 92 -8.29 -5.43 8.64
C VAL A 92 -8.86 -4.03 8.55
N GLU A 93 -8.07 -3.09 8.01
CA GLU A 93 -8.47 -1.69 7.94
C GLU A 93 -7.77 -0.96 6.79
N THR A 94 -8.45 0.06 6.27
CA THR A 94 -7.88 1.03 5.33
C THR A 94 -7.97 2.43 5.91
N VAL A 95 -6.84 3.02 6.23
CA VAL A 95 -6.73 4.41 6.72
C VAL A 95 -6.39 5.34 5.57
N ARG A 96 -7.18 6.41 5.39
CA ARG A 96 -6.88 7.49 4.44
C ARG A 96 -6.49 8.75 5.20
N PRO A 97 -5.34 9.38 4.86
CA PRO A 97 -4.85 10.56 5.57
C PRO A 97 -5.56 11.86 5.14
N TYR A 98 -6.81 11.75 4.71
CA TYR A 98 -7.66 12.87 4.32
C TYR A 98 -9.12 12.57 4.67
N ARG A 99 -9.86 13.61 4.90
CA ARG A 99 -11.29 13.53 5.20
C ARG A 99 -12.10 13.62 3.92
N GLN A 100 -13.32 13.11 3.94
CA GLN A 100 -14.19 13.12 2.76
C GLN A 100 -14.56 14.54 2.31
N ASP A 101 -14.68 15.47 3.24
CA ASP A 101 -14.94 16.88 2.96
C ASP A 101 -13.73 17.63 2.35
N GLU A 102 -12.54 17.04 2.44
CA GLU A 102 -11.32 17.54 1.80
C GLU A 102 -11.15 17.03 0.36
N LEU A 103 -11.94 16.02 -0.02
CA LEU A 103 -12.00 15.50 -1.38
C LEU A 103 -12.74 16.52 -2.25
N GLY A 104 -12.02 17.32 -2.99
CA GLY A 104 -12.64 18.20 -3.98
C GLY A 104 -13.38 17.45 -5.09
N SER A 105 -13.64 18.12 -6.19
CA SER A 105 -14.33 17.57 -7.37
C SER A 105 -13.43 16.71 -8.27
N ARG A 106 -12.32 16.17 -7.77
CA ARG A 106 -11.37 15.34 -8.53
C ARG A 106 -11.55 13.87 -8.19
N ILE A 107 -11.61 13.04 -9.22
CA ILE A 107 -11.68 11.59 -9.11
C ILE A 107 -10.47 11.01 -9.85
N ARG A 108 -9.80 10.05 -9.24
CA ARG A 108 -8.78 9.23 -9.89
C ARG A 108 -9.37 7.85 -10.17
N VAL A 109 -9.34 7.45 -11.42
CA VAL A 109 -9.66 6.08 -11.83
C VAL A 109 -8.35 5.34 -12.07
N VAL A 110 -8.20 4.19 -11.39
CA VAL A 110 -6.98 3.36 -11.49
C VAL A 110 -7.39 1.97 -11.94
N TRP A 111 -6.67 1.43 -12.92
CA TRP A 111 -6.78 0.03 -13.32
C TRP A 111 -5.41 -0.62 -13.32
N GLN A 112 -5.37 -1.87 -12.90
CA GLN A 112 -4.16 -2.67 -12.77
C GLN A 112 -4.50 -4.15 -12.90
N GLY A 113 -3.51 -5.01 -13.03
CA GLY A 113 -3.73 -6.46 -13.00
C GLY A 113 -3.23 -7.20 -14.24
N ALA A 114 -2.27 -6.63 -14.99
CA ALA A 114 -1.59 -7.37 -16.03
C ALA A 114 -0.79 -8.52 -15.41
N GLU A 115 -0.74 -9.67 -16.08
CA GLU A 115 0.05 -10.82 -15.62
C GLU A 115 1.54 -10.47 -15.50
N TYR A 116 2.16 -10.90 -14.42
CA TYR A 116 3.56 -10.60 -14.12
C TYR A 116 4.54 -11.39 -14.98
N ARG A 117 4.19 -12.63 -15.39
CA ARG A 117 5.05 -13.54 -16.17
C ARG A 117 4.26 -14.23 -17.28
N GLY A 118 4.96 -14.61 -18.34
CA GLY A 118 4.38 -15.39 -19.43
C GLY A 118 4.25 -14.62 -20.74
N ARG A 119 3.64 -15.24 -21.73
CA ARG A 119 3.44 -14.66 -23.07
C ARG A 119 2.29 -13.63 -23.10
N PHE A 120 1.39 -13.68 -22.15
CA PHE A 120 0.17 -12.85 -22.07
C PHE A 120 0.31 -11.74 -21.00
N ARG A 121 1.46 -11.09 -20.96
CA ARG A 121 1.70 -9.96 -20.03
C ARG A 121 1.01 -8.66 -20.43
N GLN A 122 0.31 -8.68 -21.55
CA GLN A 122 -0.42 -7.52 -22.05
C GLN A 122 -1.90 -7.67 -21.72
N VAL A 123 -2.46 -6.65 -21.14
CA VAL A 123 -3.90 -6.53 -20.87
C VAL A 123 -4.39 -5.24 -21.51
N ILE A 124 -5.44 -5.35 -22.31
CA ILE A 124 -6.14 -4.19 -22.88
C ILE A 124 -7.21 -3.77 -21.88
N TRP A 125 -7.21 -2.51 -21.56
CA TRP A 125 -8.17 -1.86 -20.67
C TRP A 125 -8.95 -0.84 -21.47
N ASP A 126 -9.97 -1.30 -22.18
CA ASP A 126 -10.92 -0.43 -22.86
C ASP A 126 -12.06 -0.17 -21.88
N GLY A 127 -12.39 1.08 -21.65
CA GLY A 127 -13.40 1.44 -20.68
C GLY A 127 -13.96 2.84 -20.88
N SER A 128 -15.00 3.11 -20.10
CA SER A 128 -15.63 4.41 -20.03
C SER A 128 -15.95 4.80 -18.60
N ALA A 129 -16.05 6.11 -18.36
CA ALA A 129 -16.56 6.69 -17.13
C ALA A 129 -17.67 7.67 -17.47
N PHE A 130 -18.75 7.55 -16.73
CA PHE A 130 -19.95 8.35 -16.92
C PHE A 130 -20.39 8.99 -15.60
N LEU A 131 -20.76 10.26 -15.64
CA LEU A 131 -21.35 10.98 -14.51
C LEU A 131 -22.83 11.24 -14.78
N SER A 132 -23.71 10.83 -13.86
CA SER A 132 -25.17 10.97 -14.05
C SER A 132 -25.63 12.42 -13.97
N ASP A 133 -25.08 13.21 -13.07
CA ASP A 133 -25.61 14.53 -12.71
C ASP A 133 -24.60 15.68 -12.80
N ASN A 134 -23.38 15.38 -13.25
CA ASN A 134 -22.29 16.36 -13.31
C ASN A 134 -21.57 16.32 -14.66
N GLU A 135 -20.81 17.37 -14.92
CA GLU A 135 -19.94 17.46 -16.08
C GLU A 135 -18.49 17.16 -15.73
N ILE A 136 -17.78 16.56 -16.67
CA ILE A 136 -16.34 16.36 -16.58
C ILE A 136 -15.67 17.61 -17.15
N ILE A 137 -15.06 18.42 -16.29
CA ILE A 137 -14.38 19.64 -16.70
C ILE A 137 -13.12 19.31 -17.50
N SER A 138 -12.30 18.42 -16.97
CA SER A 138 -11.05 17.98 -17.61
C SER A 138 -10.68 16.56 -17.20
N ALA A 139 -9.91 15.90 -18.03
CA ALA A 139 -9.33 14.60 -17.72
C ALA A 139 -7.85 14.60 -18.12
N THR A 140 -7.01 14.10 -17.24
CA THR A 140 -5.58 13.99 -17.48
C THR A 140 -5.16 12.53 -17.40
N PRO A 141 -4.66 11.95 -18.50
CA PRO A 141 -4.13 10.60 -18.48
C PRO A 141 -2.82 10.54 -17.70
N ILE A 142 -2.65 9.51 -16.89
CA ILE A 142 -1.42 9.23 -16.14
C ILE A 142 -0.81 7.95 -16.69
N ASN A 143 0.49 7.94 -16.97
CA ASN A 143 1.23 6.82 -17.55
C ASN A 143 0.77 6.37 -18.96
N PHE A 144 0.22 7.29 -19.74
CA PHE A 144 -0.15 7.07 -21.13
C PHE A 144 1.02 7.48 -22.05
N PHE A 145 2.18 6.84 -21.87
CA PHE A 145 3.38 7.18 -22.64
C PHE A 145 3.37 6.63 -24.08
N ASN A 146 2.49 5.67 -24.38
CA ASN A 146 2.37 5.09 -25.71
C ASN A 146 1.24 5.79 -26.47
N LYS A 147 1.46 6.11 -27.73
CA LYS A 147 0.47 6.70 -28.64
C LYS A 147 -0.78 5.81 -28.84
N ASP A 148 -0.66 4.50 -28.59
CA ASP A 148 -1.77 3.57 -28.69
C ASP A 148 -2.72 3.62 -27.46
N LYS A 149 -2.35 4.42 -26.45
CA LYS A 149 -3.20 4.71 -25.29
C LYS A 149 -3.91 6.03 -25.53
N THR A 150 -5.23 5.98 -25.58
CA THR A 150 -6.06 7.15 -25.81
C THR A 150 -7.00 7.42 -24.65
N LEU A 151 -7.28 8.69 -24.41
CA LEU A 151 -8.32 9.17 -23.51
C LEU A 151 -9.10 10.24 -24.26
N GLU A 152 -10.38 10.01 -24.44
CA GLU A 152 -11.26 10.88 -25.22
C GLU A 152 -12.47 11.28 -24.39
N LYS A 153 -12.83 12.56 -24.45
CA LYS A 153 -14.07 13.08 -23.91
C LYS A 153 -15.13 12.99 -25.02
N THR A 154 -16.03 12.02 -24.90
CA THR A 154 -17.06 11.74 -25.90
C THR A 154 -18.32 12.58 -25.71
N ALA A 155 -18.60 13.00 -24.45
CA ALA A 155 -19.67 13.91 -24.10
C ALA A 155 -19.24 14.81 -22.92
N SER A 156 -20.08 15.77 -22.53
CA SER A 156 -19.81 16.65 -21.39
C SER A 156 -19.57 15.87 -20.10
N ASN A 157 -20.20 14.73 -19.96
CA ASN A 157 -20.21 13.89 -18.77
C ASN A 157 -19.60 12.49 -18.99
N GLU A 158 -18.95 12.24 -20.14
CA GLU A 158 -18.47 10.92 -20.50
C GLU A 158 -17.03 10.93 -21.03
N LEU A 159 -16.26 9.96 -20.57
CA LEU A 159 -14.90 9.69 -21.04
C LEU A 159 -14.78 8.25 -21.52
N HIS A 160 -14.05 8.06 -22.60
CA HIS A 160 -13.62 6.75 -23.07
C HIS A 160 -12.11 6.66 -23.05
N TRP A 161 -11.59 5.50 -22.72
CA TRP A 161 -10.16 5.24 -22.84
C TRP A 161 -9.88 3.90 -23.46
N LYS A 162 -8.74 3.86 -24.11
CA LYS A 162 -8.10 2.64 -24.57
C LYS A 162 -6.69 2.62 -24.04
N ALA A 163 -6.32 1.60 -23.30
CA ALA A 163 -5.02 1.50 -22.69
C ALA A 163 -4.50 0.06 -22.72
N LEU A 164 -3.21 -0.08 -22.99
CA LEU A 164 -2.51 -1.34 -22.91
C LEU A 164 -1.56 -1.30 -21.72
N THR A 165 -1.67 -2.26 -20.82
CA THR A 165 -0.67 -2.46 -19.75
C THR A 165 0.18 -3.68 -20.06
N THR A 166 1.45 -3.59 -19.72
CA THR A 166 2.39 -4.71 -19.81
C THR A 166 2.91 -5.03 -18.43
N GLY A 167 3.12 -6.29 -18.11
CA GLY A 167 3.56 -6.74 -16.78
C GLY A 167 4.99 -6.34 -16.39
N ASN A 168 5.62 -5.45 -17.16
CA ASN A 168 6.90 -4.83 -16.83
C ASN A 168 6.65 -3.37 -16.46
N ILE A 169 6.46 -3.12 -15.19
CA ILE A 169 6.55 -1.79 -14.60
C ILE A 169 7.59 -1.84 -13.50
#